data_f8f4151218808f0d5a688914d87fa3f8
#
_entry.id   f8f4151218808f0d5a688914d87fa3f8
#
_cell.length_a   1.000
_cell.length_b   1.000
_cell.length_c   1.000
_cell.angle_alpha   90.00
_cell.angle_beta   90.00
_cell.angle_gamma   90.00
#
_symmetry.space_group_name_H-M   'P 1'
#
loop_
_entity.id
_entity.type
_entity.pdbx_description
1 polymer ?
#
loop_
_entity_poly.entity_id
_entity_poly.type
_entity_poly.pdbx_seq_one_letter_code
_entity_poly.pdbx_strand_id
1 'polypeptide(L)'
;HGIGRVDIVENRFIGVKSRGCYESPGATILRAAHIDLEGLMLDREVRRIRDQIVTTKLSEILYYGFFFSPESQYVRSCIPPSQLTVNGTVKLKLYKGHVSIEGRSSDELLYDEKFSSMDELGGFEPEETSGFISVQSIRLKRFGLGLAHRGMAGADPKKAYALPQ
;
A
#
# COMPACT_ATOMS: atom_id res chain seq x y z
N HIS A 1 -2.42 -3.17 27.70
CA HIS A 1 -3.16 -2.65 26.57
C HIS A 1 -3.22 -3.60 25.39
N GLY A 2 -2.18 -4.43 25.15
CA GLY A 2 -2.10 -5.35 24.02
C GLY A 2 -1.85 -4.69 22.66
N ILE A 3 -1.74 -3.36 22.58
CA ILE A 3 -1.46 -2.64 21.34
C ILE A 3 -0.02 -2.93 20.90
N GLY A 4 0.16 -3.30 19.63
CA GLY A 4 1.46 -3.56 19.04
C GLY A 4 2.17 -4.81 19.59
N ARG A 5 1.42 -5.72 20.22
CA ARG A 5 1.93 -7.03 20.60
C ARG A 5 1.89 -7.97 19.39
N VAL A 6 3.05 -8.58 19.11
CA VAL A 6 3.21 -9.54 18.02
C VAL A 6 3.86 -10.79 18.59
N ASP A 7 3.23 -11.95 18.37
CA ASP A 7 3.74 -13.27 18.71
C ASP A 7 3.94 -14.04 17.41
N ILE A 8 5.18 -14.24 17.02
CA ILE A 8 5.53 -14.84 15.72
C ILE A 8 6.58 -15.92 15.84
N VAL A 9 6.53 -16.86 14.91
CA VAL A 9 7.67 -17.74 14.62
C VAL A 9 8.45 -17.13 13.46
N GLU A 10 9.68 -16.77 13.72
CA GLU A 10 10.57 -16.06 12.78
C GLU A 10 11.80 -16.91 12.39
N ASN A 11 12.43 -16.54 11.28
CA ASN A 11 13.70 -17.12 10.89
C ASN A 11 14.85 -16.30 11.48
N ARG A 12 15.78 -16.96 12.17
CA ARG A 12 17.08 -16.39 12.49
C ARG A 12 17.92 -16.24 11.22
N PHE A 13 18.93 -15.37 11.23
CA PHE A 13 19.84 -15.17 10.11
C PHE A 13 20.42 -16.48 9.55
N ILE A 14 20.72 -17.44 10.42
CA ILE A 14 21.24 -18.78 10.04
C ILE A 14 20.16 -19.76 9.58
N GLY A 15 18.91 -19.33 9.38
CA GLY A 15 17.82 -20.16 8.89
C GLY A 15 17.08 -20.99 9.94
N VAL A 16 17.49 -20.92 11.21
CA VAL A 16 16.82 -21.63 12.31
C VAL A 16 15.56 -20.87 12.73
N LYS A 17 14.47 -21.59 13.00
CA LYS A 17 13.22 -21.03 13.50
C LYS A 17 13.35 -20.65 14.98
N SER A 18 12.78 -19.51 15.35
CA SER A 18 12.62 -19.10 16.75
C SER A 18 11.27 -18.42 16.93
N ARG A 19 10.73 -18.46 18.16
CA ARG A 19 9.54 -17.70 18.53
C ARG A 19 9.95 -16.40 19.20
N GLY A 20 9.36 -15.29 18.76
CA GLY A 20 9.52 -13.98 19.36
C GLY A 20 8.18 -13.39 19.79
N CYS A 21 8.14 -12.78 20.98
CA CYS A 21 7.06 -11.93 21.44
C CYS A 21 7.59 -10.50 21.52
N TYR A 22 7.02 -9.61 20.73
CA TYR A 22 7.41 -8.21 20.66
C TYR A 22 6.26 -7.32 21.12
N GLU A 23 6.59 -6.22 21.78
CA GLU A 23 5.62 -5.22 22.20
C GLU A 23 6.12 -3.83 21.82
N SER A 24 5.39 -3.14 20.97
CA SER A 24 5.75 -1.82 20.47
C SER A 24 4.51 -0.90 20.36
N PRO A 25 3.86 -0.58 21.49
CA PRO A 25 2.61 0.18 21.46
C PRO A 25 2.79 1.58 20.89
N GLY A 26 3.82 2.32 21.30
CA GLY A 26 4.07 3.68 20.83
C GLY A 26 4.31 3.73 19.32
N ALA A 27 5.20 2.89 18.80
CA ALA A 27 5.48 2.85 17.35
C ALA A 27 4.24 2.42 16.54
N THR A 28 3.44 1.49 17.05
CA THR A 28 2.21 1.05 16.39
C THR A 28 1.18 2.17 16.29
N ILE A 29 1.00 2.95 17.36
CA ILE A 29 0.08 4.09 17.40
C ILE A 29 0.56 5.19 16.45
N LEU A 30 1.84 5.58 16.54
CA LEU A 30 2.43 6.59 15.67
C LEU A 30 2.36 6.19 14.20
N ARG A 31 2.67 4.92 13.90
CA ARG A 31 2.57 4.40 12.53
C ARG A 31 1.14 4.44 11.99
N ALA A 32 0.14 4.09 12.81
CA ALA A 32 -1.26 4.14 12.41
C ALA A 32 -1.68 5.58 12.04
N ALA A 33 -1.34 6.55 12.89
CA ALA A 33 -1.60 7.97 12.63
C ALA A 33 -0.89 8.47 11.37
N HIS A 34 0.39 8.15 11.22
CA HIS A 34 1.22 8.62 10.12
C HIS A 34 0.74 8.08 8.76
N ILE A 35 0.45 6.78 8.66
CA ILE A 35 -0.07 6.18 7.43
C ILE A 35 -1.43 6.75 7.03
N ASP A 36 -2.25 7.09 8.01
CA ASP A 36 -3.53 7.72 7.75
C ASP A 36 -3.38 9.11 7.13
N LEU A 37 -2.47 9.93 7.65
CA LEU A 37 -2.12 11.24 7.06
C LEU A 37 -1.55 11.09 5.65
N GLU A 38 -0.62 10.17 5.45
CA GLU A 38 -0.06 9.89 4.12
C GLU A 38 -1.15 9.53 3.09
N GLY A 39 -2.19 8.82 3.54
CA GLY A 39 -3.34 8.49 2.69
C GLY A 39 -4.12 9.68 2.17
N LEU A 40 -4.06 10.82 2.87
CA LEU A 40 -4.76 12.06 2.51
C LEU A 40 -3.90 13.02 1.67
N MET A 41 -2.58 12.95 1.82
CA MET A 41 -1.66 13.99 1.34
C MET A 41 -0.70 13.53 0.26
N LEU A 42 -0.37 12.25 0.21
CA LEU A 42 0.56 11.76 -0.79
C LEU A 42 -0.14 11.47 -2.11
N ASP A 43 0.47 11.96 -3.19
CA ASP A 43 0.13 11.46 -4.52
C ASP A 43 0.25 9.94 -4.58
N ARG A 44 -0.67 9.30 -5.29
CA ARG A 44 -0.80 7.85 -5.38
C ARG A 44 0.48 7.17 -5.87
N GLU A 45 1.12 7.72 -6.89
CA GLU A 45 2.31 7.12 -7.50
C GLU A 45 3.56 7.37 -6.66
N VAL A 46 3.67 8.54 -6.04
CA VAL A 46 4.74 8.84 -5.07
C VAL A 46 4.67 7.87 -3.89
N ARG A 47 3.46 7.63 -3.35
CA ARG A 47 3.26 6.67 -2.27
C ARG A 47 3.66 5.26 -2.66
N ARG A 48 3.29 4.81 -3.86
CA ARG A 48 3.65 3.47 -4.38
C ARG A 48 5.15 3.28 -4.51
N ILE A 49 5.86 4.27 -5.07
CA ILE A 49 7.31 4.23 -5.21
C ILE A 49 7.98 4.20 -3.83
N ARG A 50 7.57 5.09 -2.91
CA ARG A 50 8.10 5.13 -1.56
C ARG A 50 7.88 3.80 -0.82
N ASP A 51 6.69 3.22 -0.91
CA ASP A 51 6.38 1.96 -0.25
C ASP A 51 7.25 0.81 -0.77
N GLN A 52 7.53 0.75 -2.07
CA GLN A 52 8.46 -0.23 -2.63
C GLN A 52 9.88 -0.06 -2.09
N ILE A 53 10.35 1.18 -1.96
CA ILE A 53 11.70 1.48 -1.44
C ILE A 53 11.78 1.12 0.05
N VAL A 54 10.81 1.56 0.85
CA VAL A 54 10.83 1.39 2.31
C VAL A 54 10.56 -0.05 2.72
N THR A 55 9.49 -0.65 2.20
CA THR A 55 9.08 -1.99 2.66
C THR A 55 9.99 -3.09 2.15
N THR A 56 10.61 -2.90 1.00
CA THR A 56 11.48 -3.92 0.40
C THR A 56 12.94 -3.65 0.71
N LYS A 57 13.46 -2.50 0.29
CA LYS A 57 14.90 -2.25 0.36
C LYS A 57 15.38 -1.78 1.72
N LEU A 58 14.71 -0.80 2.32
CA LEU A 58 15.14 -0.31 3.63
C LEU A 58 14.97 -1.38 4.72
N SER A 59 13.87 -2.13 4.69
CA SER A 59 13.66 -3.19 5.68
C SER A 59 14.70 -4.32 5.57
N GLU A 60 15.10 -4.69 4.35
CA GLU A 60 16.18 -5.65 4.10
C GLU A 60 17.52 -5.14 4.63
N ILE A 61 17.88 -3.90 4.32
CA ILE A 61 19.10 -3.24 4.81
C ILE A 61 19.14 -3.22 6.34
N LEU A 62 18.03 -2.87 6.99
CA LEU A 62 17.91 -2.83 8.44
C LEU A 62 17.99 -4.23 9.05
N TYR A 63 17.33 -5.21 8.45
CA TYR A 63 17.37 -6.60 8.90
C TYR A 63 18.79 -7.17 8.94
N TYR A 64 19.61 -6.85 7.92
CA TYR A 64 21.00 -7.28 7.86
C TYR A 64 21.98 -6.41 8.67
N GLY A 65 21.50 -5.37 9.34
CA GLY A 65 22.33 -4.50 10.18
C GLY A 65 23.14 -3.44 9.43
N PHE A 66 22.78 -3.13 8.17
CA PHE A 66 23.51 -2.20 7.28
C PHE A 66 22.97 -0.76 7.35
N PHE A 67 22.51 -0.30 8.52
CA PHE A 67 21.97 1.05 8.68
C PHE A 67 22.94 2.17 8.25
N PHE A 68 24.23 1.97 8.47
CA PHE A 68 25.28 2.96 8.14
C PHE A 68 25.95 2.74 6.77
N SER A 69 25.46 1.81 5.97
CA SER A 69 26.01 1.51 4.64
C SER A 69 25.65 2.57 3.59
N PRO A 70 26.41 2.66 2.49
CA PRO A 70 26.13 3.58 1.39
C PRO A 70 24.73 3.40 0.78
N GLU A 71 24.30 2.15 0.60
CA GLU A 71 22.96 1.85 0.09
C GLU A 71 21.86 2.31 1.05
N SER A 72 22.09 2.24 2.37
CA SER A 72 21.17 2.78 3.36
C SER A 72 21.04 4.30 3.26
N GLN A 73 22.17 5.00 3.10
CA GLN A 73 22.17 6.45 2.90
C GLN A 73 21.38 6.84 1.65
N TYR A 74 21.61 6.15 0.54
CA TYR A 74 20.89 6.39 -0.71
C TYR A 74 19.38 6.17 -0.55
N VAL A 75 18.97 5.01 -0.04
CA VAL A 75 17.55 4.65 0.13
C VAL A 75 16.86 5.62 1.10
N ARG A 76 17.49 5.96 2.20
CA ARG A 76 16.96 6.91 3.18
C ARG A 76 16.82 8.32 2.63
N SER A 77 17.69 8.74 1.72
CA SER A 77 17.59 10.06 1.07
C SER A 77 16.36 10.21 0.18
N CYS A 78 15.79 9.09 -0.28
CA CYS A 78 14.56 9.08 -1.08
C CYS A 78 13.27 9.30 -0.25
N ILE A 79 13.34 9.18 1.08
CA ILE A 79 12.15 9.26 1.94
C ILE A 79 11.72 10.70 2.21
N PRO A 80 12.60 11.63 2.65
CA PRO A 80 12.19 12.97 3.06
C PRO A 80 11.40 13.75 2.00
N PRO A 81 11.71 13.68 0.69
CA PRO A 81 10.91 14.37 -0.30
C PRO A 81 9.43 13.98 -0.31
N SER A 82 9.13 12.72 0.01
CA SER A 82 7.74 12.24 0.09
C SER A 82 7.02 12.69 1.36
N GLN A 83 7.73 13.23 2.34
CA GLN A 83 7.18 13.58 3.65
C GLN A 83 6.98 15.10 3.83
N LEU A 84 7.35 15.91 2.85
CA LEU A 84 7.33 17.37 2.96
C LEU A 84 5.94 17.94 3.26
N THR A 85 4.90 17.34 2.70
CA THR A 85 3.50 17.75 2.86
C THR A 85 2.74 16.90 3.90
N VAL A 86 3.38 15.88 4.47
CA VAL A 86 2.72 15.00 5.46
C VAL A 86 2.73 15.66 6.83
N ASN A 87 1.79 16.57 7.04
CA ASN A 87 1.62 17.33 8.27
C ASN A 87 0.14 17.46 8.64
N GLY A 88 -0.20 17.18 9.88
CA GLY A 88 -1.60 17.26 10.32
C GLY A 88 -1.84 16.66 11.69
N THR A 89 -3.10 16.63 12.07
CA THR A 89 -3.56 16.08 13.35
C THR A 89 -4.44 14.85 13.10
N VAL A 90 -4.16 13.78 13.84
CA VAL A 90 -4.98 12.57 13.85
C VAL A 90 -5.49 12.31 15.25
N LYS A 91 -6.80 12.19 15.40
CA LYS A 91 -7.44 11.77 16.64
C LYS A 91 -7.60 10.26 16.65
N LEU A 92 -7.03 9.63 17.66
CA LEU A 92 -7.03 8.19 17.82
C LEU A 92 -7.79 7.76 19.08
N LYS A 93 -8.48 6.62 19.00
CA LYS A 93 -9.03 5.90 20.14
C LYS A 93 -8.31 4.59 20.35
N LEU A 94 -7.87 4.35 21.57
CA LEU A 94 -7.19 3.14 21.99
C LEU A 94 -8.12 2.29 22.85
N TYR A 95 -8.40 1.07 22.41
CA TYR A 95 -9.30 0.19 23.16
C TYR A 95 -8.95 -1.28 22.94
N LYS A 96 -8.68 -1.99 24.03
CA LYS A 96 -8.47 -3.46 24.04
C LYS A 96 -7.58 -3.99 22.93
N GLY A 97 -6.39 -3.40 22.76
CA GLY A 97 -5.41 -3.82 21.76
C GLY A 97 -5.61 -3.22 20.36
N HIS A 98 -6.65 -2.44 20.14
CA HIS A 98 -6.95 -1.80 18.87
C HIS A 98 -6.65 -0.31 18.88
N VAL A 99 -6.23 0.20 17.72
CA VAL A 99 -6.08 1.62 17.41
C VAL A 99 -7.11 1.97 16.35
N SER A 100 -8.04 2.84 16.68
CA SER A 100 -9.07 3.32 15.75
C SER A 100 -8.85 4.80 15.45
N ILE A 101 -8.98 5.21 14.19
CA ILE A 101 -8.93 6.59 13.75
C ILE A 101 -10.33 7.18 13.92
N GLU A 102 -10.46 8.24 14.71
CA GLU A 102 -11.73 8.93 14.94
C GLU A 102 -11.87 10.25 14.17
N GLY A 103 -10.76 10.82 13.75
CA GLY A 103 -10.76 12.07 12.98
C GLY A 103 -9.37 12.47 12.54
N ARG A 104 -9.31 13.32 11.54
CA ARG A 104 -8.09 13.85 10.95
C ARG A 104 -8.30 15.25 10.41
N SER A 105 -7.24 16.05 10.40
CA SER A 105 -7.23 17.38 9.80
C SER A 105 -5.82 17.76 9.32
N SER A 106 -5.75 18.48 8.22
CA SER A 106 -4.53 19.07 7.67
C SER A 106 -4.89 20.21 6.73
N ASP A 107 -3.95 21.10 6.54
CA ASP A 107 -4.03 22.17 5.53
C ASP A 107 -3.45 21.76 4.18
N GLU A 108 -2.82 20.56 4.10
CA GLU A 108 -2.09 20.02 2.92
C GLU A 108 -2.86 18.85 2.25
N LEU A 109 -4.20 18.87 2.31
CA LEU A 109 -5.03 17.77 1.79
C LEU A 109 -5.01 17.72 0.25
N LEU A 110 -4.80 16.54 -0.31
CA LEU A 110 -5.14 16.22 -1.70
C LEU A 110 -6.57 15.69 -1.84
N TYR A 111 -7.22 15.37 -0.73
CA TYR A 111 -8.61 14.97 -0.70
C TYR A 111 -9.53 16.15 -0.98
N ASP A 112 -10.37 16.03 -1.99
CA ASP A 112 -11.43 16.97 -2.30
C ASP A 112 -12.74 16.22 -2.44
N GLU A 113 -13.68 16.49 -1.51
CA GLU A 113 -14.97 15.84 -1.45
C GLU A 113 -15.81 16.08 -2.71
N LYS A 114 -15.67 17.25 -3.34
CA LYS A 114 -16.41 17.62 -4.54
C LYS A 114 -15.99 16.80 -5.77
N PHE A 115 -14.69 16.40 -5.82
CA PHE A 115 -14.17 15.58 -6.92
C PHE A 115 -14.24 14.08 -6.64
N SER A 116 -14.42 13.67 -5.38
CA SER A 116 -14.38 12.27 -4.97
C SER A 116 -15.71 11.72 -4.49
N SER A 117 -16.82 12.48 -4.66
CA SER A 117 -18.16 12.00 -4.33
C SER A 117 -18.52 10.79 -5.19
N MET A 118 -18.98 9.72 -4.56
CA MET A 118 -19.53 8.56 -5.26
C MET A 118 -20.98 8.78 -5.69
N ASP A 119 -21.64 9.83 -5.19
CA ASP A 119 -23.03 10.16 -5.45
C ASP A 119 -23.19 11.11 -6.65
N GLU A 120 -22.10 11.79 -7.05
CA GLU A 120 -22.06 12.66 -8.20
C GLU A 120 -20.90 12.28 -9.12
N LEU A 121 -21.08 12.42 -10.43
CA LEU A 121 -20.02 12.27 -11.42
C LEU A 121 -18.98 13.38 -11.20
N GLY A 122 -17.95 13.08 -10.41
CA GLY A 122 -16.90 14.04 -10.06
C GLY A 122 -15.92 14.22 -11.20
N GLY A 123 -15.81 15.43 -11.72
CA GLY A 123 -14.66 15.94 -12.48
C GLY A 123 -14.35 15.32 -13.85
N PHE A 124 -15.10 14.32 -14.32
CA PHE A 124 -14.96 13.75 -15.67
C PHE A 124 -16.32 13.32 -16.25
N GLU A 125 -16.42 13.33 -17.57
CA GLU A 125 -17.64 12.95 -18.30
C GLU A 125 -17.70 11.43 -18.51
N PRO A 126 -18.92 10.82 -18.58
CA PRO A 126 -19.09 9.38 -18.83
C PRO A 126 -18.41 8.89 -20.11
N GLU A 127 -18.38 9.74 -21.16
CA GLU A 127 -17.71 9.47 -22.43
C GLU A 127 -16.21 9.29 -22.27
N GLU A 128 -15.56 10.05 -21.39
CA GLU A 128 -14.13 9.92 -21.07
C GLU A 128 -13.83 8.57 -20.45
N THR A 129 -14.70 8.08 -19.55
CA THR A 129 -14.59 6.74 -18.97
C THR A 129 -14.73 5.65 -20.03
N SER A 130 -15.67 5.80 -20.95
CA SER A 130 -15.86 4.87 -22.06
C SER A 130 -14.64 4.82 -22.98
N GLY A 131 -14.04 5.98 -23.26
CA GLY A 131 -12.79 6.09 -24.02
C GLY A 131 -11.63 5.37 -23.31
N PHE A 132 -11.47 5.60 -22.03
CA PHE A 132 -10.46 4.93 -21.20
C PHE A 132 -10.61 3.41 -21.21
N ILE A 133 -11.82 2.89 -21.00
CA ILE A 133 -12.12 1.45 -21.04
C ILE A 133 -11.81 0.87 -22.42
N SER A 134 -12.18 1.57 -23.48
CA SER A 134 -11.92 1.15 -24.86
C SER A 134 -10.43 0.99 -25.13
N VAL A 135 -9.61 1.96 -24.75
CA VAL A 135 -8.15 1.92 -24.90
C VAL A 135 -7.55 0.78 -24.06
N GLN A 136 -7.93 0.65 -22.80
CA GLN A 136 -7.44 -0.42 -21.92
C GLN A 136 -7.85 -1.82 -22.42
N SER A 137 -9.00 -1.93 -23.08
CA SER A 137 -9.50 -3.20 -23.62
C SER A 137 -8.68 -3.74 -24.81
N ILE A 138 -7.90 -2.91 -25.51
CA ILE A 138 -7.12 -3.29 -26.68
C ILE A 138 -6.20 -4.46 -26.36
N ARG A 139 -5.43 -4.34 -25.28
CA ARG A 139 -4.51 -5.40 -24.83
C ARG A 139 -5.26 -6.70 -24.52
N LEU A 140 -6.39 -6.62 -23.84
CA LEU A 140 -7.19 -7.78 -23.44
C LEU A 140 -7.84 -8.46 -24.65
N LYS A 141 -8.33 -7.68 -25.62
CA LYS A 141 -8.84 -8.20 -26.89
C LYS A 141 -7.76 -8.97 -27.66
N ARG A 142 -6.55 -8.42 -27.75
CA ARG A 142 -5.41 -9.10 -28.41
C ARG A 142 -5.01 -10.39 -27.70
N PHE A 143 -5.01 -10.37 -26.37
CA PHE A 143 -4.77 -11.58 -25.57
C PHE A 143 -5.86 -12.64 -25.83
N GLY A 144 -7.13 -12.26 -25.79
CA GLY A 144 -8.26 -13.16 -26.06
C GLY A 144 -8.20 -13.79 -27.46
N LEU A 145 -7.85 -13.01 -28.50
CA LEU A 145 -7.64 -13.53 -29.84
C LEU A 145 -6.48 -14.57 -29.87
N GLY A 146 -5.42 -14.32 -29.13
CA GLY A 146 -4.31 -15.29 -29.01
C GLY A 146 -4.74 -16.60 -28.34
N LEU A 147 -5.63 -16.54 -27.36
CA LEU A 147 -6.21 -17.74 -26.74
C LEU A 147 -7.13 -18.50 -27.73
N ALA A 148 -7.93 -17.76 -28.50
CA ALA A 148 -8.77 -18.35 -29.53
C ALA A 148 -7.96 -19.15 -30.55
N HIS A 149 -6.86 -18.60 -31.03
CA HIS A 149 -5.95 -19.29 -31.95
C HIS A 149 -5.33 -20.57 -31.37
N ARG A 150 -5.21 -20.65 -30.04
CA ARG A 150 -4.69 -21.84 -29.34
C ARG A 150 -5.78 -22.85 -28.96
N GLY A 151 -7.01 -22.68 -29.44
CA GLY A 151 -8.15 -23.53 -29.07
C GLY A 151 -8.62 -23.36 -27.61
N MET A 152 -8.16 -22.33 -26.94
CA MET A 152 -8.52 -22.02 -25.55
C MET A 152 -9.68 -21.02 -25.42
N ALA A 153 -10.20 -20.52 -26.54
CA ALA A 153 -11.36 -19.64 -26.58
C ALA A 153 -12.62 -20.45 -26.30
N GLY A 154 -13.39 -20.03 -25.30
CA GLY A 154 -14.62 -20.71 -24.88
C GLY A 154 -14.47 -21.62 -23.68
N ALA A 155 -13.28 -21.71 -23.10
CA ALA A 155 -13.15 -22.31 -21.77
C ALA A 155 -13.97 -21.49 -20.78
N ASP A 156 -14.91 -22.16 -20.09
CA ASP A 156 -15.66 -21.60 -18.97
C ASP A 156 -14.67 -20.85 -18.04
N PRO A 157 -14.88 -19.54 -17.78
CA PRO A 157 -13.98 -18.78 -16.91
C PRO A 157 -13.74 -19.47 -15.55
N LYS A 158 -14.75 -20.20 -15.04
CA LYS A 158 -14.62 -20.98 -13.81
C LYS A 158 -13.66 -22.17 -13.93
N LYS A 159 -13.48 -22.72 -15.13
CA LYS A 159 -12.53 -23.83 -15.39
C LYS A 159 -11.13 -23.32 -15.73
N ALA A 160 -11.00 -22.12 -16.28
CA ALA A 160 -9.70 -21.54 -16.62
C ALA A 160 -8.84 -21.23 -15.38
N TYR A 161 -9.46 -21.09 -14.20
CA TYR A 161 -8.78 -20.81 -12.92
C TYR A 161 -8.79 -22.00 -11.94
N ALA A 162 -9.26 -23.19 -12.36
CA ALA A 162 -9.13 -24.39 -11.54
C ALA A 162 -7.64 -24.75 -11.45
N LEU A 163 -7.05 -24.61 -10.27
CA LEU A 163 -5.72 -25.12 -9.98
C LEU A 163 -5.72 -26.64 -10.17
N PRO A 164 -4.68 -27.24 -10.80
CA PRO A 164 -4.54 -28.69 -10.82
C PRO A 164 -4.49 -29.20 -9.37
N GLN A 165 -5.28 -30.23 -9.09
CA GLN A 165 -5.26 -30.93 -7.81
C GLN A 165 -3.94 -31.67 -7.61
#